data_e8fb1098884e607c1681ccd3b1842448
#
_entry.id   e8fb1098884e607c1681ccd3b1842448
#
_cell.length_a   1.000
_cell.length_b   1.000
_cell.length_c   1.000
_cell.angle_alpha   90.00
_cell.angle_beta   90.00
_cell.angle_gamma   90.00
#
_symmetry.space_group_name_H-M   'P 1'
#
loop_
_entity.id
_entity.type
_entity.pdbx_description
1 polymer ?
#
loop_
_entity_poly.entity_id
_entity_poly.type
_entity_poly.pdbx_seq_one_letter_code
_entity_poly.pdbx_strand_id
1 'polypeptide(L)'
;SSDLAATNRPDILDPALLRPGRFDRQIVVDKPDIKGREAILGIHSKGKKLAKDISLATIARRTPGFTGADLHNLMNESALLAARSNKKVISTKHLEEATDRIMAGPERKSKMLTNKEKKIVAYHEMGHAIVAAEIPDADPVHKVSILPRGMALGYTLQLPVEDKHLISKSEILANIKILMGGRIAEDLTFKEITSGASNDIERATKLARKYVCEYGMSDRLGTRKYGSTNENVFLGKSYSNQNQDYSDETARLIDEEVQTIISFCYKEAESILQQNQHSLDVLSEMIMEKEVMDADEFKKSYEESKQSIGASPKETVSV
;
A
#
# COMPACT_ATOMS: atom_id res chain seq x y z
N SER A 1 -11.54 44.01 -8.03
CA SER A 1 -11.84 42.63 -8.49
C SER A 1 -10.69 41.75 -8.10
N SER A 2 -10.98 40.51 -7.70
CA SER A 2 -9.98 39.50 -7.42
C SER A 2 -10.14 38.41 -8.46
N ASP A 3 -9.05 38.11 -9.18
CA ASP A 3 -9.05 37.03 -10.16
C ASP A 3 -8.45 35.78 -9.47
N LEU A 4 -9.13 34.62 -9.58
CA LEU A 4 -8.70 33.35 -9.03
C LEU A 4 -8.53 32.35 -10.17
N ALA A 5 -7.38 31.70 -10.23
CA ALA A 5 -7.12 30.59 -11.14
C ALA A 5 -6.55 29.39 -10.39
N ALA A 6 -6.73 28.19 -10.92
CA ALA A 6 -6.15 26.97 -10.39
C ALA A 6 -5.43 26.19 -11.49
N THR A 7 -4.30 25.60 -11.16
CA THR A 7 -3.54 24.73 -12.06
C THR A 7 -2.87 23.62 -11.26
N ASN A 8 -2.75 22.44 -11.86
CA ASN A 8 -1.93 21.35 -11.33
C ASN A 8 -0.46 21.48 -11.79
N ARG A 9 -0.15 22.46 -12.65
CA ARG A 9 1.17 22.67 -13.23
C ARG A 9 1.56 24.15 -13.16
N PRO A 10 1.99 24.63 -11.99
CA PRO A 10 2.47 26.00 -11.86
C PRO A 10 3.78 26.24 -12.64
N ASP A 11 4.54 25.17 -12.91
CA ASP A 11 5.81 25.21 -13.64
C ASP A 11 5.71 25.62 -15.11
N ILE A 12 4.55 25.43 -15.74
CA ILE A 12 4.32 25.80 -17.15
C ILE A 12 3.72 27.20 -17.33
N LEU A 13 3.37 27.88 -16.23
CA LEU A 13 2.84 29.22 -16.30
C LEU A 13 3.94 30.20 -16.71
N ASP A 14 3.56 31.15 -17.58
CA ASP A 14 4.46 32.24 -17.91
C ASP A 14 4.82 33.02 -16.64
N PRO A 15 6.13 33.17 -16.30
CA PRO A 15 6.57 33.93 -15.14
C PRO A 15 5.99 35.35 -15.07
N ALA A 16 5.59 35.89 -16.21
CA ALA A 16 4.94 37.21 -16.27
C ALA A 16 3.55 37.20 -15.60
N LEU A 17 2.85 36.08 -15.55
CA LEU A 17 1.58 35.93 -14.84
C LEU A 17 1.72 35.95 -13.32
N LEU A 18 2.89 35.58 -12.81
CA LEU A 18 3.17 35.47 -11.37
C LEU A 18 3.75 36.76 -10.76
N ARG A 19 3.86 37.87 -11.59
CA ARG A 19 4.35 39.15 -11.12
C ARG A 19 3.29 39.86 -10.25
N PRO A 20 3.73 40.75 -9.34
CA PRO A 20 2.84 41.59 -8.54
C PRO A 20 1.80 42.34 -9.41
N GLY A 21 0.55 42.36 -8.95
CA GLY A 21 -0.57 42.95 -9.68
C GLY A 21 -1.27 41.98 -10.64
N ARG A 22 -0.87 40.70 -10.68
CA ARG A 22 -1.51 39.60 -11.42
C ARG A 22 -1.81 38.45 -10.47
N PHE A 23 -1.34 37.22 -10.74
CA PHE A 23 -1.43 36.09 -9.80
C PHE A 23 -0.25 36.11 -8.82
N ASP A 24 -0.25 37.09 -7.92
CA ASP A 24 0.85 37.39 -7.01
C ASP A 24 0.84 36.52 -5.74
N ARG A 25 -0.24 35.77 -5.52
CA ARG A 25 -0.36 34.81 -4.40
C ARG A 25 -0.56 33.41 -4.90
N GLN A 26 0.32 32.53 -4.47
CA GLN A 26 0.22 31.10 -4.73
C GLN A 26 -0.19 30.40 -3.43
N ILE A 27 -1.27 29.62 -3.50
CA ILE A 27 -1.76 28.82 -2.40
C ILE A 27 -1.68 27.36 -2.84
N VAL A 28 -0.87 26.57 -2.14
CA VAL A 28 -0.81 25.13 -2.35
C VAL A 28 -2.00 24.50 -1.65
N VAL A 29 -2.74 23.67 -2.39
CA VAL A 29 -3.84 22.87 -1.85
C VAL A 29 -3.33 21.44 -1.69
N ASP A 30 -2.95 21.11 -0.48
CA ASP A 30 -2.47 19.77 -0.14
C ASP A 30 -3.60 18.74 -0.09
N LYS A 31 -3.22 17.46 0.00
CA LYS A 31 -4.17 16.39 0.25
C LYS A 31 -4.85 16.61 1.61
N PRO A 32 -6.18 16.37 1.70
CA PRO A 32 -6.92 16.60 2.93
C PRO A 32 -6.53 15.60 4.03
N ASP A 33 -6.46 16.09 5.27
CA ASP A 33 -6.39 15.27 6.48
C ASP A 33 -7.71 14.50 6.73
N ILE A 34 -7.76 13.68 7.77
CA ILE A 34 -8.96 12.87 8.11
C ILE A 34 -10.21 13.75 8.23
N LYS A 35 -10.11 14.91 8.90
CA LYS A 35 -11.27 15.83 9.07
C LYS A 35 -11.68 16.47 7.75
N GLY A 36 -10.70 16.86 6.94
CA GLY A 36 -10.94 17.37 5.59
C GLY A 36 -11.59 16.33 4.69
N ARG A 37 -11.14 15.06 4.75
CA ARG A 37 -11.77 13.96 4.00
C ARG A 37 -13.22 13.72 4.44
N GLU A 38 -13.49 13.73 5.74
CA GLU A 38 -14.85 13.59 6.26
C GLU A 38 -15.77 14.73 5.78
N ALA A 39 -15.30 15.98 5.84
CA ALA A 39 -16.04 17.13 5.35
C ALA A 39 -16.32 17.04 3.84
N ILE A 40 -15.33 16.65 3.03
CA ILE A 40 -15.48 16.46 1.58
C ILE A 40 -16.48 15.32 1.29
N LEU A 41 -16.40 14.19 1.99
CA LEU A 41 -17.35 13.10 1.87
C LEU A 41 -18.78 13.58 2.22
N GLY A 42 -18.94 14.42 3.26
CA GLY A 42 -20.19 15.04 3.63
C GLY A 42 -20.78 15.92 2.52
N ILE A 43 -19.94 16.66 1.81
CA ILE A 43 -20.38 17.46 0.65
C ILE A 43 -20.85 16.55 -0.50
N HIS A 44 -20.08 15.53 -0.85
CA HIS A 44 -20.38 14.64 -1.97
C HIS A 44 -21.44 13.58 -1.69
N SER A 45 -21.83 13.42 -0.41
CA SER A 45 -22.98 12.59 0.00
C SER A 45 -24.32 13.28 -0.17
N LYS A 46 -24.33 14.62 -0.31
CA LYS A 46 -25.57 15.40 -0.51
C LYS A 46 -26.31 14.89 -1.75
N GLY A 47 -27.60 14.62 -1.59
CA GLY A 47 -28.45 14.07 -2.64
C GLY A 47 -28.32 12.55 -2.87
N LYS A 48 -27.43 11.87 -2.17
CA LYS A 48 -27.30 10.40 -2.20
C LYS A 48 -27.92 9.79 -0.93
N LYS A 49 -28.65 8.69 -1.09
CA LYS A 49 -29.26 8.00 0.04
C LYS A 49 -28.25 7.01 0.63
N LEU A 50 -27.72 7.32 1.80
CA LEU A 50 -26.82 6.44 2.56
C LEU A 50 -27.64 5.59 3.56
N ALA A 51 -27.18 4.38 3.82
CA ALA A 51 -27.71 3.55 4.90
C ALA A 51 -27.41 4.21 6.27
N LYS A 52 -28.25 3.95 7.26
CA LYS A 52 -28.17 4.61 8.57
C LYS A 52 -26.93 4.23 9.38
N ASP A 53 -26.34 3.09 9.08
CA ASP A 53 -25.15 2.52 9.72
C ASP A 53 -23.83 3.07 9.16
N ILE A 54 -23.87 3.90 8.12
CA ILE A 54 -22.65 4.45 7.51
C ILE A 54 -22.13 5.63 8.34
N SER A 55 -20.89 5.50 8.77
CA SER A 55 -20.11 6.58 9.38
C SER A 55 -19.12 7.15 8.35
N LEU A 56 -19.30 8.41 7.97
CA LEU A 56 -18.35 9.11 7.07
C LEU A 56 -16.98 9.25 7.70
N ALA A 57 -16.89 9.38 9.03
CA ALA A 57 -15.64 9.40 9.77
C ALA A 57 -14.87 8.07 9.61
N THR A 58 -15.57 6.94 9.58
CA THR A 58 -14.94 5.63 9.34
C THR A 58 -14.42 5.54 7.91
N ILE A 59 -15.16 6.02 6.92
CA ILE A 59 -14.71 6.05 5.52
C ILE A 59 -13.50 6.98 5.35
N ALA A 60 -13.52 8.16 6.00
CA ALA A 60 -12.39 9.09 5.97
C ALA A 60 -11.09 8.47 6.53
N ARG A 61 -11.19 7.66 7.59
CA ARG A 61 -10.04 6.90 8.11
C ARG A 61 -9.54 5.82 7.16
N ARG A 62 -10.44 5.19 6.40
CA ARG A 62 -10.11 4.13 5.43
C ARG A 62 -9.62 4.64 4.07
N THR A 63 -9.54 5.95 3.88
CA THR A 63 -9.12 6.58 2.62
C THR A 63 -7.90 7.51 2.80
N PRO A 64 -6.79 7.03 3.44
CA PRO A 64 -5.62 7.86 3.59
C PRO A 64 -5.04 8.24 2.22
N GLY A 65 -4.58 9.48 2.11
CA GLY A 65 -3.97 10.00 0.89
C GLY A 65 -4.94 10.27 -0.28
N PHE A 66 -6.24 10.05 -0.13
CA PHE A 66 -7.24 10.42 -1.14
C PHE A 66 -7.35 11.92 -1.28
N THR A 67 -7.41 12.37 -2.53
CA THR A 67 -7.71 13.75 -2.89
C THR A 67 -9.22 14.02 -2.87
N GLY A 68 -9.63 15.29 -2.97
CA GLY A 68 -11.03 15.62 -3.13
C GLY A 68 -11.70 14.97 -4.35
N ALA A 69 -10.95 14.81 -5.44
CA ALA A 69 -11.42 14.12 -6.65
C ALA A 69 -11.64 12.62 -6.40
N ASP A 70 -10.71 11.95 -5.67
CA ASP A 70 -10.86 10.53 -5.33
C ASP A 70 -12.08 10.30 -4.44
N LEU A 71 -12.32 11.18 -3.45
CA LEU A 71 -13.47 11.11 -2.55
C LEU A 71 -14.79 11.38 -3.29
N HIS A 72 -14.81 12.30 -4.25
CA HIS A 72 -15.95 12.50 -5.13
C HIS A 72 -16.23 11.24 -5.97
N ASN A 73 -15.18 10.67 -6.58
CA ASN A 73 -15.28 9.45 -7.35
C ASN A 73 -15.75 8.27 -6.51
N LEU A 74 -15.27 8.14 -5.27
CA LEU A 74 -15.71 7.13 -4.30
C LEU A 74 -17.22 7.18 -4.09
N MET A 75 -17.75 8.35 -3.83
CA MET A 75 -19.19 8.53 -3.61
C MET A 75 -20.02 8.26 -4.87
N ASN A 76 -19.52 8.57 -6.05
CA ASN A 76 -20.19 8.28 -7.32
C ASN A 76 -20.14 6.79 -7.66
N GLU A 77 -18.98 6.15 -7.52
CA GLU A 77 -18.84 4.71 -7.79
C GLU A 77 -19.70 3.89 -6.83
N SER A 78 -19.78 4.28 -5.55
CA SER A 78 -20.66 3.65 -4.56
C SER A 78 -22.14 3.74 -4.95
N ALA A 79 -22.56 4.87 -5.49
CA ALA A 79 -23.93 5.05 -5.98
C ALA A 79 -24.21 4.19 -7.23
N LEU A 80 -23.23 4.09 -8.16
CA LEU A 80 -23.33 3.21 -9.33
C LEU A 80 -23.41 1.74 -8.94
N LEU A 81 -22.63 1.32 -7.94
CA LEU A 81 -22.67 -0.05 -7.41
C LEU A 81 -24.01 -0.37 -6.76
N ALA A 82 -24.57 0.56 -6.00
CA ALA A 82 -25.90 0.40 -5.42
C ALA A 82 -26.97 0.26 -6.52
N ALA A 83 -26.92 1.12 -7.56
CA ALA A 83 -27.84 1.06 -8.69
C ALA A 83 -27.72 -0.27 -9.46
N ARG A 84 -26.50 -0.76 -9.74
CA ARG A 84 -26.24 -2.06 -10.38
C ARG A 84 -26.78 -3.23 -9.58
N SER A 85 -26.83 -3.10 -8.25
CA SER A 85 -27.41 -4.10 -7.33
C SER A 85 -28.91 -3.90 -7.12
N ASN A 86 -29.58 -3.04 -7.90
CA ASN A 86 -30.98 -2.67 -7.75
C ASN A 86 -31.33 -2.17 -6.33
N LYS A 87 -30.39 -1.52 -5.65
CA LYS A 87 -30.59 -0.90 -4.33
C LYS A 87 -30.78 0.60 -4.46
N LYS A 88 -31.73 1.16 -3.70
CA LYS A 88 -31.99 2.61 -3.65
C LYS A 88 -31.14 3.34 -2.60
N VAL A 89 -30.34 2.60 -1.85
CA VAL A 89 -29.54 3.09 -0.71
C VAL A 89 -28.13 2.54 -0.83
N ILE A 90 -27.14 3.41 -0.65
CA ILE A 90 -25.73 3.02 -0.61
C ILE A 90 -25.48 2.36 0.76
N SER A 91 -24.99 1.13 0.78
CA SER A 91 -24.58 0.42 2.00
C SER A 91 -23.06 0.46 2.18
N THR A 92 -22.59 0.05 3.36
CA THR A 92 -21.17 -0.09 3.69
C THR A 92 -20.44 -0.97 2.64
N LYS A 93 -21.06 -2.07 2.21
CA LYS A 93 -20.48 -2.94 1.16
C LYS A 93 -20.23 -2.23 -0.17
N HIS A 94 -21.12 -1.31 -0.56
CA HIS A 94 -20.92 -0.54 -1.81
C HIS A 94 -19.76 0.45 -1.68
N LEU A 95 -19.59 1.06 -0.49
CA LEU A 95 -18.47 1.96 -0.21
C LEU A 95 -17.13 1.21 -0.15
N GLU A 96 -17.09 0.05 0.47
CA GLU A 96 -15.91 -0.80 0.54
C GLU A 96 -15.48 -1.27 -0.87
N GLU A 97 -16.42 -1.79 -1.66
CA GLU A 97 -16.14 -2.19 -3.03
C GLU A 97 -15.69 -1.01 -3.91
N ALA A 98 -16.28 0.18 -3.72
CA ALA A 98 -15.85 1.38 -4.44
C ALA A 98 -14.44 1.82 -4.01
N THR A 99 -14.11 1.72 -2.72
CA THR A 99 -12.75 2.00 -2.22
C THR A 99 -11.75 1.04 -2.85
N ASP A 100 -12.04 -0.26 -2.81
CA ASP A 100 -11.18 -1.28 -3.43
C ASP A 100 -10.97 -1.04 -4.94
N ARG A 101 -12.02 -0.61 -5.66
CA ARG A 101 -11.92 -0.28 -7.08
C ARG A 101 -11.02 0.91 -7.37
N ILE A 102 -11.08 1.92 -6.52
CA ILE A 102 -10.24 3.11 -6.68
C ILE A 102 -8.78 2.79 -6.34
N MET A 103 -8.54 1.99 -5.31
CA MET A 103 -7.19 1.65 -4.84
C MET A 103 -6.51 0.56 -5.68
N ALA A 104 -7.22 -0.54 -5.96
CA ALA A 104 -6.67 -1.73 -6.61
C ALA A 104 -7.22 -1.98 -8.03
N GLY A 105 -8.21 -1.19 -8.46
CA GLY A 105 -8.88 -1.37 -9.73
C GLY A 105 -10.11 -2.29 -9.66
N PRO A 106 -10.87 -2.41 -10.76
CA PRO A 106 -12.05 -3.26 -10.81
C PRO A 106 -11.66 -4.74 -10.73
N GLU A 107 -12.51 -5.52 -10.08
CA GLU A 107 -12.39 -6.98 -10.04
C GLU A 107 -12.47 -7.57 -11.46
N ARG A 108 -11.54 -8.48 -11.79
CA ARG A 108 -11.49 -9.17 -13.08
C ARG A 108 -12.14 -10.55 -12.99
N LYS A 109 -13.46 -10.61 -13.06
CA LYS A 109 -14.23 -11.86 -13.01
C LYS A 109 -13.91 -12.86 -14.14
N SER A 110 -13.36 -12.38 -15.25
CA SER A 110 -12.97 -13.22 -16.39
C SER A 110 -11.60 -13.88 -16.26
N LYS A 111 -10.78 -13.45 -15.29
CA LYS A 111 -9.45 -14.01 -15.06
C LYS A 111 -9.55 -15.16 -14.08
N MET A 112 -9.80 -16.37 -14.62
CA MET A 112 -9.76 -17.59 -13.82
C MET A 112 -8.31 -17.96 -13.54
N LEU A 113 -7.93 -17.96 -12.27
CA LEU A 113 -6.66 -18.52 -11.81
C LEU A 113 -6.79 -20.05 -11.76
N THR A 114 -5.75 -20.75 -12.16
CA THR A 114 -5.66 -22.19 -11.89
C THR A 114 -5.51 -22.40 -10.37
N ASN A 115 -5.87 -23.60 -9.88
CA ASN A 115 -5.70 -23.90 -8.45
C ASN A 115 -4.24 -23.74 -7.99
N LYS A 116 -3.26 -24.03 -8.86
CA LYS A 116 -1.84 -23.80 -8.56
C LYS A 116 -1.54 -22.31 -8.41
N GLU A 117 -2.00 -21.47 -9.33
CA GLU A 117 -1.80 -20.01 -9.26
C GLU A 117 -2.53 -19.42 -8.05
N LYS A 118 -3.77 -19.85 -7.79
CA LYS A 118 -4.54 -19.40 -6.60
C LYS A 118 -3.79 -19.71 -5.30
N LYS A 119 -3.17 -20.90 -5.20
CA LYS A 119 -2.37 -21.29 -4.06
C LYS A 119 -1.12 -20.40 -3.92
N ILE A 120 -0.39 -20.15 -5.01
CA ILE A 120 0.80 -19.29 -5.00
C ILE A 120 0.43 -17.88 -4.53
N VAL A 121 -0.65 -17.30 -5.08
CA VAL A 121 -1.13 -15.96 -4.69
C VAL A 121 -1.53 -15.93 -3.21
N ALA A 122 -2.21 -16.96 -2.71
CA ALA A 122 -2.61 -17.04 -1.31
C ALA A 122 -1.39 -16.99 -0.35
N TYR A 123 -0.37 -17.77 -0.63
CA TYR A 123 0.87 -17.75 0.17
C TYR A 123 1.63 -16.43 0.03
N HIS A 124 1.67 -15.86 -1.16
CA HIS A 124 2.28 -14.56 -1.43
C HIS A 124 1.63 -13.46 -0.58
N GLU A 125 0.32 -13.31 -0.65
CA GLU A 125 -0.41 -12.28 0.10
C GLU A 125 -0.35 -12.50 1.61
N MET A 126 -0.43 -13.77 2.06
CA MET A 126 -0.26 -14.08 3.48
C MET A 126 1.17 -13.83 3.96
N GLY A 127 2.17 -14.00 3.11
CA GLY A 127 3.54 -13.61 3.41
C GLY A 127 3.67 -12.13 3.76
N HIS A 128 3.08 -11.26 2.96
CA HIS A 128 3.00 -9.82 3.25
C HIS A 128 2.26 -9.53 4.58
N ALA A 129 1.11 -10.18 4.76
CA ALA A 129 0.26 -9.95 5.92
C ALA A 129 0.92 -10.37 7.25
N ILE A 130 1.58 -11.55 7.27
CA ILE A 130 2.25 -12.04 8.47
C ILE A 130 3.48 -11.19 8.81
N VAL A 131 4.30 -10.84 7.82
CA VAL A 131 5.45 -9.94 8.05
C VAL A 131 4.99 -8.61 8.60
N ALA A 132 3.88 -8.06 8.08
CA ALA A 132 3.30 -6.82 8.60
C ALA A 132 2.80 -6.96 10.04
N ALA A 133 2.18 -8.09 10.39
CA ALA A 133 1.65 -8.33 11.73
C ALA A 133 2.75 -8.49 12.81
N GLU A 134 3.95 -8.93 12.41
CA GLU A 134 5.07 -9.15 13.33
C GLU A 134 5.98 -7.93 13.52
N ILE A 135 5.86 -6.92 12.67
CA ILE A 135 6.71 -5.72 12.75
C ILE A 135 5.95 -4.61 13.48
N PRO A 136 6.42 -4.14 14.66
CA PRO A 136 5.72 -3.12 15.45
C PRO A 136 5.51 -1.78 14.73
N ASP A 137 6.45 -1.41 13.86
CA ASP A 137 6.43 -0.13 13.12
C ASP A 137 5.62 -0.21 11.80
N ALA A 138 5.01 -1.37 11.53
CA ALA A 138 4.19 -1.57 10.33
C ALA A 138 2.78 -1.02 10.51
N ASP A 139 2.21 -0.53 9.42
CA ASP A 139 0.79 -0.22 9.39
C ASP A 139 -0.03 -1.51 9.48
N PRO A 140 -1.14 -1.54 10.23
CA PRO A 140 -1.92 -2.74 10.42
C PRO A 140 -2.53 -3.27 9.12
N VAL A 141 -2.61 -4.59 9.01
CA VAL A 141 -3.30 -5.26 7.92
C VAL A 141 -4.79 -4.94 8.03
N HIS A 142 -5.33 -4.34 6.97
CA HIS A 142 -6.75 -3.99 6.88
C HIS A 142 -7.54 -5.03 6.08
N LYS A 143 -6.93 -5.60 5.05
CA LYS A 143 -7.59 -6.57 4.17
C LYS A 143 -6.55 -7.38 3.40
N VAL A 144 -6.80 -8.67 3.25
CA VAL A 144 -6.07 -9.55 2.34
C VAL A 144 -7.06 -10.12 1.34
N SER A 145 -6.70 -10.12 0.06
CA SER A 145 -7.57 -10.64 -1.01
C SER A 145 -6.76 -11.31 -2.10
N ILE A 146 -7.24 -12.45 -2.54
CA ILE A 146 -6.70 -13.20 -3.68
C ILE A 146 -7.58 -13.09 -4.92
N LEU A 147 -8.52 -12.14 -4.92
CA LEU A 147 -9.32 -11.81 -6.08
C LEU A 147 -8.53 -10.90 -7.03
N PRO A 148 -8.39 -11.27 -8.31
CA PRO A 148 -7.67 -10.46 -9.29
C PRO A 148 -8.32 -9.08 -9.48
N ARG A 149 -7.54 -8.01 -9.29
CA ARG A 149 -7.97 -6.62 -9.53
C ARG A 149 -6.94 -5.87 -10.36
N GLY A 150 -7.41 -5.09 -11.33
CA GLY A 150 -6.51 -4.34 -12.19
C GLY A 150 -5.42 -5.22 -12.81
N MET A 151 -4.16 -4.95 -12.51
CA MET A 151 -3.01 -5.77 -12.94
C MET A 151 -2.58 -6.81 -11.89
N ALA A 152 -3.03 -6.68 -10.64
CA ALA A 152 -2.67 -7.58 -9.54
C ALA A 152 -3.52 -8.87 -9.55
N LEU A 153 -2.92 -9.97 -9.08
CA LEU A 153 -3.59 -11.26 -8.89
C LEU A 153 -4.21 -11.38 -7.49
N GLY A 154 -3.67 -10.64 -6.54
CA GLY A 154 -4.13 -10.46 -5.18
C GLY A 154 -3.65 -9.11 -4.65
N TYR A 155 -3.98 -8.77 -3.43
CA TYR A 155 -3.43 -7.61 -2.74
C TYR A 155 -3.59 -7.73 -1.22
N THR A 156 -2.59 -7.23 -0.51
CA THR A 156 -2.63 -7.02 0.93
C THR A 156 -2.68 -5.53 1.21
N LEU A 157 -3.79 -5.08 1.78
CA LEU A 157 -4.03 -3.67 2.09
C LEU A 157 -3.64 -3.39 3.54
N GLN A 158 -2.73 -2.45 3.71
CA GLN A 158 -2.35 -1.89 5.00
C GLN A 158 -2.80 -0.44 5.03
N LEU A 159 -3.39 -0.02 6.12
CA LEU A 159 -3.85 1.35 6.29
C LEU A 159 -3.27 1.92 7.59
N PRO A 160 -2.66 3.11 7.54
CA PRO A 160 -2.19 3.79 8.73
C PRO A 160 -3.38 4.13 9.64
N VAL A 161 -3.18 4.03 10.95
CA VAL A 161 -4.19 4.38 11.95
C VAL A 161 -4.46 5.89 11.94
N GLU A 162 -3.44 6.69 11.68
CA GLU A 162 -3.48 8.15 11.59
C GLU A 162 -2.75 8.64 10.34
N ASP A 163 -3.08 9.85 9.88
CA ASP A 163 -2.35 10.47 8.77
C ASP A 163 -0.92 10.81 9.22
N LYS A 164 0.07 10.23 8.56
CA LYS A 164 1.49 10.43 8.83
C LYS A 164 2.06 11.48 7.89
N HIS A 165 2.72 12.48 8.45
CA HIS A 165 3.43 13.52 7.70
C HIS A 165 4.94 13.30 7.63
N LEU A 166 5.47 12.45 8.49
CA LEU A 166 6.87 12.06 8.53
C LEU A 166 6.97 10.55 8.43
N ILE A 167 8.04 10.07 7.82
CA ILE A 167 8.37 8.65 7.76
C ILE A 167 9.73 8.45 8.44
N SER A 168 9.79 7.52 9.37
CA SER A 168 11.02 7.20 10.10
C SER A 168 11.89 6.16 9.35
N LYS A 169 13.15 6.06 9.77
CA LYS A 169 14.08 5.03 9.30
C LYS A 169 13.51 3.61 9.50
N SER A 170 12.94 3.34 10.68
CA SER A 170 12.35 2.05 11.02
C SER A 170 11.13 1.72 10.17
N GLU A 171 10.25 2.70 9.90
CA GLU A 171 9.08 2.49 9.04
C GLU A 171 9.46 2.19 7.58
N ILE A 172 10.51 2.82 7.04
CA ILE A 172 10.98 2.49 5.69
C ILE A 172 11.50 1.06 5.64
N LEU A 173 12.31 0.65 6.62
CA LEU A 173 12.82 -0.72 6.69
C LEU A 173 11.69 -1.74 6.90
N ALA A 174 10.68 -1.41 7.72
CA ALA A 174 9.48 -2.22 7.88
C ALA A 174 8.76 -2.43 6.55
N ASN A 175 8.52 -1.36 5.80
CA ASN A 175 7.88 -1.44 4.49
C ASN A 175 8.68 -2.30 3.49
N ILE A 176 10.03 -2.21 3.48
CA ILE A 176 10.85 -3.05 2.62
C ILE A 176 10.74 -4.53 3.02
N LYS A 177 10.77 -4.85 4.32
CA LYS A 177 10.58 -6.21 4.83
C LYS A 177 9.24 -6.80 4.40
N ILE A 178 8.17 -6.01 4.54
CA ILE A 178 6.83 -6.42 4.14
C ILE A 178 6.77 -6.72 2.64
N LEU A 179 7.34 -5.85 1.80
CA LEU A 179 7.39 -6.06 0.36
C LEU A 179 8.16 -7.32 -0.05
N MET A 180 9.13 -7.77 0.76
CA MET A 180 9.84 -9.04 0.52
C MET A 180 9.01 -10.26 0.95
N GLY A 181 8.03 -10.09 1.84
CA GLY A 181 7.27 -11.18 2.45
C GLY A 181 6.62 -12.13 1.46
N GLY A 182 5.99 -11.61 0.40
CA GLY A 182 5.34 -12.44 -0.63
C GLY A 182 6.31 -13.39 -1.34
N ARG A 183 7.42 -12.86 -1.83
CA ARG A 183 8.46 -13.66 -2.49
C ARG A 183 9.07 -14.72 -1.57
N ILE A 184 9.31 -14.35 -0.31
CA ILE A 184 9.88 -15.27 0.68
C ILE A 184 8.90 -16.41 0.98
N ALA A 185 7.60 -16.10 1.11
CA ALA A 185 6.58 -17.11 1.32
C ALA A 185 6.50 -18.11 0.15
N GLU A 186 6.62 -17.64 -1.10
CA GLU A 186 6.72 -18.51 -2.28
C GLU A 186 7.93 -19.44 -2.18
N ASP A 187 9.12 -18.89 -1.89
CA ASP A 187 10.37 -19.66 -1.81
C ASP A 187 10.36 -20.69 -0.69
N LEU A 188 9.90 -20.32 0.50
CA LEU A 188 9.81 -21.22 1.64
C LEU A 188 8.87 -22.40 1.39
N THR A 189 7.72 -22.14 0.74
CA THR A 189 6.67 -23.15 0.56
C THR A 189 6.85 -24.00 -0.70
N PHE A 190 7.16 -23.37 -1.83
CA PHE A 190 7.20 -24.07 -3.12
C PHE A 190 8.61 -24.38 -3.61
N LYS A 191 9.64 -23.81 -2.99
CA LYS A 191 11.04 -23.85 -3.47
C LYS A 191 11.17 -23.36 -4.92
N GLU A 192 10.22 -22.52 -5.34
CA GLU A 192 10.12 -21.93 -6.66
C GLU A 192 9.65 -20.49 -6.51
N ILE A 193 10.24 -19.59 -7.24
CA ILE A 193 9.93 -18.15 -7.23
C ILE A 193 9.30 -17.76 -8.55
N THR A 194 8.27 -16.92 -8.46
CA THR A 194 7.52 -16.47 -9.64
C THR A 194 7.83 -15.01 -9.98
N SER A 195 7.35 -14.57 -11.14
CA SER A 195 7.39 -13.16 -11.53
C SER A 195 6.36 -12.29 -10.78
N GLY A 196 5.53 -12.88 -9.93
CA GLY A 196 4.47 -12.18 -9.18
C GLY A 196 5.03 -11.06 -8.31
N ALA A 197 6.19 -11.29 -7.69
CA ALA A 197 6.86 -10.33 -6.82
C ALA A 197 7.57 -9.16 -7.54
N SER A 198 7.46 -9.03 -8.87
CA SER A 198 8.22 -8.01 -9.62
C SER A 198 7.90 -6.58 -9.19
N ASN A 199 6.64 -6.27 -8.90
CA ASN A 199 6.22 -4.97 -8.43
C ASN A 199 6.73 -4.67 -7.01
N ASP A 200 6.71 -5.67 -6.13
CA ASP A 200 7.19 -5.52 -4.76
C ASP A 200 8.69 -5.28 -4.71
N ILE A 201 9.46 -6.00 -5.54
CA ILE A 201 10.90 -5.80 -5.70
C ILE A 201 11.18 -4.38 -6.24
N GLU A 202 10.44 -3.92 -7.23
CA GLU A 202 10.58 -2.56 -7.77
C GLU A 202 10.31 -1.51 -6.69
N ARG A 203 9.22 -1.66 -5.92
CA ARG A 203 8.85 -0.75 -4.83
C ARG A 203 9.89 -0.77 -3.70
N ALA A 204 10.35 -1.94 -3.30
CA ALA A 204 11.38 -2.10 -2.28
C ALA A 204 12.70 -1.43 -2.71
N THR A 205 13.11 -1.62 -3.97
CA THR A 205 14.30 -0.97 -4.54
C THR A 205 14.16 0.55 -4.54
N LYS A 206 12.99 1.07 -4.93
CA LYS A 206 12.72 2.51 -4.89
C LYS A 206 12.78 3.07 -3.47
N LEU A 207 12.22 2.35 -2.48
CA LEU A 207 12.28 2.76 -1.07
C LEU A 207 13.70 2.75 -0.52
N ALA A 208 14.48 1.70 -0.78
CA ALA A 208 15.87 1.62 -0.38
C ALA A 208 16.71 2.73 -1.02
N ARG A 209 16.46 3.05 -2.30
CA ARG A 209 17.13 4.15 -2.99
C ARG A 209 16.74 5.51 -2.41
N LYS A 210 15.47 5.74 -2.06
CA LYS A 210 15.01 6.95 -1.36
C LYS A 210 15.67 7.10 0.00
N TYR A 211 15.73 6.02 0.77
CA TYR A 211 16.40 5.97 2.06
C TYR A 211 17.84 6.46 1.97
N VAL A 212 18.59 5.99 0.98
CA VAL A 212 20.00 6.36 0.78
C VAL A 212 20.14 7.75 0.16
N CYS A 213 19.50 7.98 -0.98
CA CYS A 213 19.80 9.14 -1.83
C CYS A 213 18.97 10.38 -1.48
N GLU A 214 17.74 10.21 -0.98
CA GLU A 214 16.81 11.32 -0.81
C GLU A 214 16.74 11.77 0.65
N TYR A 215 16.68 10.81 1.57
CA TYR A 215 16.53 11.09 3.00
C TYR A 215 17.84 11.13 3.78
N GLY A 216 18.96 10.68 3.17
CA GLY A 216 20.27 10.67 3.82
C GLY A 216 20.29 9.83 5.10
N MET A 217 19.57 8.72 5.14
CA MET A 217 19.41 7.86 6.32
C MET A 217 20.45 6.74 6.41
N SER A 218 21.34 6.62 5.42
CA SER A 218 22.45 5.66 5.44
C SER A 218 23.58 6.13 6.32
N ASP A 219 24.02 5.29 7.22
CA ASP A 219 25.17 5.59 8.08
C ASP A 219 26.50 5.61 7.28
N ARG A 220 26.57 4.87 6.16
CA ARG A 220 27.76 4.78 5.30
C ARG A 220 27.92 5.98 4.38
N LEU A 221 26.81 6.48 3.81
CA LEU A 221 26.82 7.59 2.84
C LEU A 221 26.51 8.94 3.48
N GLY A 222 26.06 8.95 4.73
CA GLY A 222 25.82 10.15 5.52
C GLY A 222 24.59 10.94 5.10
N THR A 223 24.44 12.12 5.74
CA THR A 223 23.27 13.01 5.56
C THR A 223 23.43 13.92 4.34
N ARG A 224 23.52 13.32 3.17
CA ARG A 224 23.62 14.03 1.88
C ARG A 224 22.53 13.54 0.93
N LYS A 225 21.97 14.45 0.15
CA LYS A 225 21.10 14.12 -0.98
C LYS A 225 21.94 13.84 -2.21
N TYR A 226 21.67 12.72 -2.90
CA TYR A 226 22.37 12.30 -4.10
C TYR A 226 21.40 12.28 -5.29
N GLY A 227 21.77 12.95 -6.36
CA GLY A 227 20.95 13.09 -7.57
C GLY A 227 19.88 14.18 -7.42
N SER A 228 19.77 15.04 -8.42
CA SER A 228 18.66 15.98 -8.54
C SER A 228 17.51 15.25 -9.26
N THR A 229 16.44 14.95 -8.56
CA THR A 229 15.17 14.63 -9.20
C THR A 229 14.56 15.92 -9.74
N ASN A 230 14.86 16.26 -11.00
CA ASN A 230 13.96 17.11 -11.74
C ASN A 230 12.72 16.25 -12.01
N GLU A 231 11.80 16.19 -11.04
CA GLU A 231 10.45 15.67 -11.25
C GLU A 231 9.67 16.62 -12.15
N ASN A 232 10.02 16.68 -13.42
CA ASN A 232 9.11 17.11 -14.46
C ASN A 232 8.13 15.96 -14.72
N VAL A 233 7.27 15.69 -13.75
CA VAL A 233 6.35 14.54 -13.67
C VAL A 233 5.27 14.57 -14.76
N PHE A 234 5.20 15.62 -15.61
CA PHE A 234 4.05 15.83 -16.48
C PHE A 234 4.31 15.91 -18.00
N LEU A 235 5.51 15.75 -18.44
CA LEU A 235 5.75 15.53 -19.88
C LEU A 235 5.83 14.02 -20.09
N GLY A 236 4.85 13.42 -20.77
CA GLY A 236 4.73 11.99 -21.09
C GLY A 236 5.87 11.37 -21.92
N LYS A 237 7.09 11.83 -21.70
CA LYS A 237 8.36 11.25 -22.07
C LYS A 237 9.25 11.34 -20.85
N SER A 238 9.43 10.21 -20.17
CA SER A 238 10.52 10.00 -19.23
C SER A 238 11.86 10.11 -19.95
N TYR A 239 12.31 11.30 -20.22
CA TYR A 239 13.73 11.57 -20.27
C TYR A 239 14.15 11.79 -18.83
N SER A 240 14.27 10.71 -18.07
CA SER A 240 15.01 10.70 -16.84
C SER A 240 16.51 10.78 -17.17
N ASN A 241 16.96 11.95 -17.61
CA ASN A 241 18.31 12.36 -17.32
C ASN A 241 18.31 12.62 -15.81
N GLN A 242 18.53 11.57 -15.02
CA GLN A 242 19.07 11.72 -13.69
C GLN A 242 20.41 12.40 -13.92
N ASN A 243 20.45 13.72 -13.70
CA ASN A 243 21.71 14.43 -13.64
C ASN A 243 22.43 13.86 -12.43
N GLN A 244 23.36 12.94 -12.71
CA GLN A 244 24.23 12.35 -11.72
C GLN A 244 25.15 13.47 -11.25
N ASP A 245 24.92 13.92 -10.01
CA ASP A 245 25.73 14.98 -9.35
C ASP A 245 26.82 14.41 -8.44
N TYR A 246 27.18 13.14 -8.67
CA TYR A 246 28.14 12.39 -7.88
C TYR A 246 29.04 11.52 -8.77
N SER A 247 30.21 11.14 -8.25
CA SER A 247 31.20 10.32 -8.97
C SER A 247 30.73 8.87 -9.16
N ASP A 248 31.37 8.15 -10.11
CA ASP A 248 31.11 6.73 -10.33
C ASP A 248 31.43 5.88 -9.09
N GLU A 249 32.39 6.28 -8.30
CA GLU A 249 32.70 5.63 -7.03
C GLU A 249 31.53 5.77 -6.04
N THR A 250 30.94 6.96 -5.95
CA THR A 250 29.73 7.19 -5.12
C THR A 250 28.54 6.40 -5.67
N ALA A 251 28.38 6.29 -7.00
CA ALA A 251 27.33 5.47 -7.60
C ALA A 251 27.45 4.01 -7.16
N ARG A 252 28.67 3.45 -7.20
CA ARG A 252 28.93 2.10 -6.73
C ARG A 252 28.60 1.92 -5.24
N LEU A 253 28.98 2.89 -4.41
CA LEU A 253 28.66 2.85 -2.99
C LEU A 253 27.14 2.91 -2.70
N ILE A 254 26.39 3.70 -3.49
CA ILE A 254 24.93 3.75 -3.42
C ILE A 254 24.34 2.38 -3.77
N ASP A 255 24.79 1.75 -4.85
CA ASP A 255 24.27 0.46 -5.28
C ASP A 255 24.60 -0.65 -4.25
N GLU A 256 25.81 -0.66 -3.69
CA GLU A 256 26.20 -1.57 -2.61
C GLU A 256 25.33 -1.38 -1.36
N GLU A 257 25.05 -0.13 -0.97
CA GLU A 257 24.25 0.18 0.20
C GLU A 257 22.79 -0.21 0.00
N VAL A 258 22.21 0.08 -1.16
CA VAL A 258 20.85 -0.36 -1.53
C VAL A 258 20.74 -1.88 -1.48
N GLN A 259 21.73 -2.59 -2.05
CA GLN A 259 21.76 -4.06 -2.00
C GLN A 259 21.88 -4.58 -0.56
N THR A 260 22.68 -3.93 0.28
CA THR A 260 22.86 -4.29 1.69
C THR A 260 21.54 -4.14 2.46
N ILE A 261 20.84 -3.02 2.28
CA ILE A 261 19.54 -2.77 2.92
C ILE A 261 18.50 -3.82 2.51
N ILE A 262 18.39 -4.10 1.21
CA ILE A 262 17.44 -5.08 0.69
C ILE A 262 17.77 -6.48 1.24
N SER A 263 19.04 -6.86 1.23
CA SER A 263 19.49 -8.18 1.73
C SER A 263 19.26 -8.33 3.24
N PHE A 264 19.48 -7.27 4.00
CA PHE A 264 19.17 -7.24 5.43
C PHE A 264 17.67 -7.42 5.67
N CYS A 265 16.84 -6.62 5.00
CA CYS A 265 15.38 -6.69 5.12
C CYS A 265 14.83 -8.05 4.69
N TYR A 266 15.40 -8.65 3.63
CA TYR A 266 15.03 -9.98 3.18
C TYR A 266 15.27 -11.04 4.26
N LYS A 267 16.48 -11.07 4.86
CA LYS A 267 16.82 -12.03 5.92
C LYS A 267 15.96 -11.89 7.16
N GLU A 268 15.66 -10.67 7.56
CA GLU A 268 14.77 -10.39 8.70
C GLU A 268 13.34 -10.90 8.42
N ALA A 269 12.80 -10.60 7.24
CA ALA A 269 11.48 -11.08 6.84
C ALA A 269 11.44 -12.61 6.68
N GLU A 270 12.52 -13.22 6.17
CA GLU A 270 12.66 -14.68 6.09
C GLU A 270 12.63 -15.32 7.46
N SER A 271 13.37 -14.78 8.44
CA SER A 271 13.35 -15.27 9.82
C SER A 271 11.94 -15.18 10.43
N ILE A 272 11.21 -14.07 10.18
CA ILE A 272 9.83 -13.91 10.65
C ILE A 272 8.93 -15.00 10.06
N LEU A 273 9.00 -15.26 8.76
CA LEU A 273 8.15 -16.25 8.11
C LEU A 273 8.52 -17.70 8.50
N GLN A 274 9.80 -18.01 8.69
CA GLN A 274 10.24 -19.31 9.19
C GLN A 274 9.70 -19.59 10.58
N GLN A 275 9.68 -18.60 11.48
CA GLN A 275 9.13 -18.72 12.82
C GLN A 275 7.60 -18.86 12.82
N ASN A 276 6.94 -18.37 11.78
CA ASN A 276 5.48 -18.37 11.64
C ASN A 276 4.98 -19.29 10.50
N GLN A 277 5.79 -20.31 10.10
CA GLN A 277 5.46 -21.20 8.98
C GLN A 277 4.09 -21.86 9.12
N HIS A 278 3.76 -22.37 10.32
CA HIS A 278 2.46 -22.97 10.57
C HIS A 278 1.30 -21.98 10.34
N SER A 279 1.43 -20.76 10.83
CA SER A 279 0.42 -19.71 10.61
C SER A 279 0.31 -19.36 9.13
N LEU A 280 1.43 -19.34 8.39
CA LEU A 280 1.44 -19.13 6.95
C LEU A 280 0.62 -20.20 6.23
N ASP A 281 0.82 -21.49 6.58
CA ASP A 281 0.08 -22.59 5.95
C ASP A 281 -1.42 -22.52 6.27
N VAL A 282 -1.79 -22.36 7.54
CA VAL A 282 -3.19 -22.32 7.98
C VAL A 282 -3.94 -21.14 7.35
N LEU A 283 -3.36 -19.94 7.40
CA LEU A 283 -4.03 -18.74 6.87
C LEU A 283 -4.10 -18.77 5.34
N SER A 284 -3.09 -19.33 4.67
CA SER A 284 -3.11 -19.47 3.21
C SER A 284 -4.20 -20.44 2.74
N GLU A 285 -4.45 -21.53 3.47
CA GLU A 285 -5.56 -22.43 3.19
C GLU A 285 -6.91 -21.74 3.45
N MET A 286 -7.04 -21.01 4.56
CA MET A 286 -8.27 -20.28 4.86
C MET A 286 -8.63 -19.24 3.79
N ILE A 287 -7.64 -18.47 3.30
CA ILE A 287 -7.94 -17.45 2.27
C ILE A 287 -8.20 -18.08 0.90
N MET A 288 -7.66 -19.25 0.60
CA MET A 288 -8.02 -19.99 -0.60
C MET A 288 -9.51 -20.34 -0.69
N GLU A 289 -10.15 -20.60 0.46
CA GLU A 289 -11.58 -20.89 0.54
C GLU A 289 -12.42 -19.61 0.55
N LYS A 290 -12.01 -18.60 1.33
CA LYS A 290 -12.79 -17.37 1.55
C LYS A 290 -12.56 -16.29 0.50
N GLU A 291 -11.43 -16.32 -0.21
CA GLU A 291 -10.96 -15.37 -1.22
C GLU A 291 -10.66 -13.96 -0.70
N VAL A 292 -11.28 -13.57 0.40
CA VAL A 292 -11.10 -12.25 1.05
C VAL A 292 -11.13 -12.45 2.56
N MET A 293 -10.23 -11.76 3.27
CA MET A 293 -10.15 -11.73 4.73
C MET A 293 -10.00 -10.28 5.19
N ASP A 294 -10.88 -9.82 6.09
CA ASP A 294 -10.80 -8.48 6.66
C ASP A 294 -9.84 -8.41 7.87
N ALA A 295 -9.65 -7.20 8.41
CA ALA A 295 -8.71 -6.95 9.50
C ALA A 295 -9.00 -7.79 10.77
N ASP A 296 -10.27 -7.85 11.17
CA ASP A 296 -10.67 -8.53 12.41
C ASP A 296 -10.55 -10.03 12.26
N GLU A 297 -10.95 -10.56 11.12
CA GLU A 297 -10.84 -11.97 10.78
C GLU A 297 -9.37 -12.41 10.66
N PHE A 298 -8.53 -11.63 9.97
CA PHE A 298 -7.10 -11.90 9.86
C PHE A 298 -6.46 -11.95 11.25
N LYS A 299 -6.66 -10.91 12.07
CA LYS A 299 -6.09 -10.82 13.41
C LYS A 299 -6.48 -12.01 14.28
N LYS A 300 -7.79 -12.33 14.31
CA LYS A 300 -8.31 -13.46 15.10
C LYS A 300 -7.70 -14.78 14.64
N SER A 301 -7.73 -15.07 13.34
CA SER A 301 -7.22 -16.33 12.80
C SER A 301 -5.71 -16.46 12.99
N TYR A 302 -4.98 -15.33 12.90
CA TYR A 302 -3.55 -15.31 13.15
C TYR A 302 -3.21 -15.62 14.61
N GLU A 303 -3.91 -15.00 15.56
CA GLU A 303 -3.74 -15.28 16.98
C GLU A 303 -4.09 -16.74 17.34
N GLU A 304 -5.18 -17.27 16.78
CA GLU A 304 -5.58 -18.68 16.96
C GLU A 304 -4.52 -19.66 16.39
N SER A 305 -3.96 -19.37 15.22
CA SER A 305 -2.91 -20.20 14.63
C SER A 305 -1.62 -20.24 15.45
N LYS A 306 -1.27 -19.14 16.11
CA LYS A 306 -0.13 -19.10 17.05
C LYS A 306 -0.36 -19.93 18.30
N GLN A 307 -1.57 -19.91 18.84
CA GLN A 307 -1.91 -20.68 20.06
C GLN A 307 -1.91 -22.19 19.79
N SER A 308 -2.26 -22.63 18.60
CA SER A 308 -2.25 -24.05 18.23
C SER A 308 -0.87 -24.69 18.26
N ILE A 309 0.20 -23.93 18.05
CA ILE A 309 1.60 -24.39 18.17
C ILE A 309 1.97 -24.68 19.63
N GLY A 310 1.41 -23.93 20.61
CA GLY A 310 1.66 -24.13 22.04
C GLY A 310 0.93 -25.32 22.65
N ALA A 311 -0.02 -25.92 21.94
CA ALA A 311 -0.90 -27.00 22.42
C ALA A 311 -0.54 -28.37 21.84
N SER A 312 0.71 -28.63 21.46
CA SER A 312 1.17 -30.02 21.17
C SER A 312 0.94 -30.92 22.36
N PRO A 313 0.29 -32.10 22.21
CA PRO A 313 0.02 -33.00 23.31
C PRO A 313 1.36 -33.45 23.93
N LYS A 314 1.49 -33.25 25.24
CA LYS A 314 2.51 -33.94 26.02
C LYS A 314 2.29 -35.45 25.78
N GLU A 315 3.23 -36.10 25.09
CA GLU A 315 3.27 -37.56 25.07
C GLU A 315 3.18 -38.07 26.49
N THR A 316 2.07 -38.68 26.84
CA THR A 316 1.94 -39.51 28.03
C THR A 316 2.82 -40.72 27.81
N VAL A 317 4.06 -40.65 28.26
CA VAL A 317 4.87 -41.82 28.49
C VAL A 317 4.24 -42.56 29.70
N SER A 318 3.43 -43.55 29.40
CA SER A 318 3.00 -44.52 30.36
C SER A 318 4.16 -45.48 30.67
N VAL A 319 4.59 -45.48 31.91
CA VAL A 319 5.50 -46.47 32.54
C VAL A 319 4.81 -47.81 32.64
#